data_642b2a0587188347bae5f6c8105371e7
#
_entry.id   642b2a0587188347bae5f6c8105371e7
#
_cell.length_a   1.000
_cell.length_b   1.000
_cell.length_c   1.000
_cell.angle_alpha   90.00
_cell.angle_beta   90.00
_cell.angle_gamma   90.00
#
_symmetry.space_group_name_H-M   'P 1'
#
loop_
_entity.id
_entity.type
_entity.pdbx_description
1 polymer ?
#
loop_
_entity_poly.entity_id
_entity_poly.type
_entity_poly.pdbx_seq_one_letter_code
_entity_poly.pdbx_strand_id
1 'polypeptide(L)'
;AIDLLSEGLDYDSTGHIVGTGCNLYLSDIFAPKDSIMRLPAGTYTMDSVAKEMHFLRGMSFEGSVTGAYLLMIQESQIQRIILLTSGTMAVDYVEEDVILDFNLYLADSTHYHCTYIGPATYR
;
A
#
# COMPACT_ATOMS: atom_id res chain seq x y z
N ALA A 1 -2.16 6.91 4.42
CA ALA A 1 -2.24 5.49 4.03
C ALA A 1 -2.50 5.33 2.54
N ILE A 2 -2.01 4.26 1.96
CA ILE A 2 -2.33 3.86 0.59
C ILE A 2 -3.08 2.54 0.65
N ASP A 3 -4.18 2.46 -0.10
CA ASP A 3 -5.05 1.29 -0.14
C ASP A 3 -5.41 1.02 -1.60
N LEU A 4 -4.86 -0.05 -2.17
CA LEU A 4 -5.10 -0.43 -3.56
C LEU A 4 -5.81 -1.76 -3.64
N LEU A 5 -6.90 -1.79 -4.41
CA LEU A 5 -7.66 -3.00 -4.69
C LEU A 5 -7.34 -3.50 -6.10
N SER A 6 -7.07 -4.79 -6.22
CA SER A 6 -6.97 -5.41 -7.54
C SER A 6 -8.34 -5.51 -8.20
N GLU A 7 -8.36 -5.77 -9.50
CA GLU A 7 -9.59 -6.06 -10.23
C GLU A 7 -10.32 -7.23 -9.54
N GLY A 8 -11.64 -7.14 -9.39
CA GLY A 8 -12.43 -8.12 -8.68
C GLY A 8 -12.78 -7.75 -7.25
N LEU A 9 -12.12 -6.73 -6.68
CA LEU A 9 -12.45 -6.20 -5.36
C LEU A 9 -13.07 -4.82 -5.48
N ASP A 10 -13.99 -4.51 -4.57
CA ASP A 10 -14.60 -3.20 -4.46
C ASP A 10 -15.04 -2.95 -3.02
N TYR A 11 -15.48 -1.74 -2.72
CA TYR A 11 -16.08 -1.40 -1.45
C TYR A 11 -17.61 -1.47 -1.58
N ASP A 12 -18.28 -2.04 -0.57
CA ASP A 12 -19.73 -1.98 -0.50
C ASP A 12 -20.21 -0.62 0.06
N SER A 13 -21.53 -0.46 0.19
CA SER A 13 -22.12 0.79 0.67
C SER A 13 -21.73 1.14 2.12
N THR A 14 -21.23 0.17 2.89
CA THR A 14 -20.80 0.36 4.28
C THR A 14 -19.28 0.53 4.41
N GLY A 15 -18.54 0.48 3.30
CA GLY A 15 -17.09 0.65 3.30
C GLY A 15 -16.30 -0.64 3.51
N HIS A 16 -16.95 -1.80 3.47
CA HIS A 16 -16.26 -3.09 3.55
C HIS A 16 -15.78 -3.55 2.18
N ILE A 17 -14.64 -4.24 2.14
CA ILE A 17 -14.11 -4.81 0.91
C ILE A 17 -14.85 -6.08 0.57
N VAL A 18 -15.37 -6.17 -0.65
CA VAL A 18 -16.12 -7.33 -1.14
C VAL A 18 -15.54 -7.85 -2.44
N GLY A 19 -15.70 -9.14 -2.70
CA GLY A 19 -15.24 -9.78 -3.93
C GLY A 19 -14.05 -10.70 -3.73
N THR A 20 -13.32 -10.95 -4.81
CA THR A 20 -12.15 -11.83 -4.82
C THR A 20 -10.97 -11.11 -5.46
N GLY A 21 -9.82 -11.10 -4.79
CA GLY A 21 -8.62 -10.44 -5.30
C GLY A 21 -7.59 -10.17 -4.23
N CYS A 22 -6.78 -9.15 -4.45
CA CYS A 22 -5.68 -8.76 -3.59
C CYS A 22 -5.79 -7.29 -3.21
N ASN A 23 -5.58 -6.98 -1.94
CA ASN A 23 -5.53 -5.61 -1.44
C ASN A 23 -4.12 -5.31 -0.94
N LEU A 24 -3.48 -4.33 -1.55
CA LEU A 24 -2.19 -3.80 -1.09
C LEU A 24 -2.46 -2.62 -0.17
N TYR A 25 -1.95 -2.68 1.04
CA TYR A 25 -2.16 -1.65 2.05
C TYR A 25 -0.86 -1.21 2.68
N LEU A 26 -0.63 0.12 2.73
CA LEU A 26 0.50 0.76 3.40
C LEU A 26 -0.08 1.75 4.41
N SER A 27 0.06 1.45 5.69
CA SER A 27 -0.57 2.27 6.74
C SER A 27 0.16 3.57 7.02
N ASP A 28 1.49 3.56 7.02
CA ASP A 28 2.29 4.67 7.50
C ASP A 28 3.36 5.06 6.48
N ILE A 29 3.12 6.19 5.81
CA ILE A 29 4.01 6.77 4.81
C ILE A 29 4.43 8.14 5.33
N PHE A 30 5.73 8.38 5.37
CA PHE A 30 6.30 9.61 5.91
C PHE A 30 6.76 10.52 4.78
N ALA A 31 5.92 11.51 4.48
CA ALA A 31 6.22 12.55 3.51
C ALA A 31 7.06 13.67 4.14
N PRO A 32 7.78 14.48 3.34
CA PRO A 32 8.45 15.67 3.86
C PRO A 32 7.47 16.61 4.57
N LYS A 33 7.97 17.33 5.58
CA LYS A 33 7.14 18.20 6.42
C LYS A 33 6.38 19.28 5.68
N ASP A 34 6.87 19.69 4.53
CA ASP A 34 6.27 20.75 3.72
C ASP A 34 5.19 20.23 2.77
N SER A 35 4.86 18.95 2.84
CA SER A 35 3.85 18.35 1.98
C SER A 35 2.46 18.77 2.45
N ILE A 36 1.69 19.42 1.56
CA ILE A 36 0.43 20.03 1.96
C ILE A 36 -0.80 19.24 1.49
N MET A 37 -0.89 18.92 0.21
CA MET A 37 -2.13 18.38 -0.37
C MET A 37 -2.00 16.95 -0.90
N ARG A 38 -0.81 16.51 -1.20
CA ARG A 38 -0.59 15.19 -1.79
C ARG A 38 0.83 14.70 -1.50
N LEU A 39 1.02 13.41 -1.69
CA LEU A 39 2.31 12.78 -1.50
C LEU A 39 3.31 13.32 -2.53
N PRO A 40 4.44 13.90 -2.12
CA PRO A 40 5.43 14.40 -3.07
C PRO A 40 5.97 13.30 -4.00
N ALA A 41 6.29 13.68 -5.24
CA ALA A 41 6.95 12.78 -6.17
C ALA A 41 8.34 12.39 -5.66
N GLY A 42 8.76 11.18 -5.96
CA GLY A 42 10.05 10.65 -5.54
C GLY A 42 9.98 9.18 -5.20
N THR A 43 11.07 8.64 -4.68
CA THR A 43 11.15 7.24 -4.27
C THR A 43 11.08 7.13 -2.76
N TYR A 44 10.12 6.34 -2.29
CA TYR A 44 9.93 6.02 -0.87
C TYR A 44 10.45 4.62 -0.62
N THR A 45 11.22 4.46 0.44
CA THR A 45 11.85 3.18 0.79
C THR A 45 11.21 2.60 2.05
N MET A 46 10.98 1.29 2.05
CA MET A 46 10.45 0.59 3.22
C MET A 46 11.52 0.51 4.30
N ASP A 47 11.12 0.81 5.55
CA ASP A 47 12.04 0.82 6.70
C ASP A 47 11.28 0.36 7.94
N SER A 48 12.02 0.09 9.01
CA SER A 48 11.46 -0.21 10.32
C SER A 48 11.27 1.03 11.19
N VAL A 49 11.71 2.19 10.73
CA VAL A 49 11.63 3.45 11.48
C VAL A 49 10.99 4.55 10.63
N ALA A 50 10.40 5.54 11.31
CA ALA A 50 9.77 6.68 10.68
C ALA A 50 10.83 7.68 10.20
N LYS A 51 10.94 7.86 8.89
CA LYS A 51 11.82 8.84 8.23
C LYS A 51 11.13 9.44 7.03
N GLU A 52 11.48 10.68 6.68
CA GLU A 52 11.01 11.28 5.43
C GLU A 52 11.36 10.38 4.23
N MET A 53 10.45 10.28 3.27
CA MET A 53 10.57 9.47 2.07
C MET A 53 10.72 7.97 2.36
N HIS A 54 10.12 7.54 3.47
CA HIS A 54 10.08 6.12 3.87
C HIS A 54 8.65 5.71 4.22
N PHE A 55 8.40 4.42 4.24
CA PHE A 55 7.16 3.85 4.76
C PHE A 55 7.48 2.61 5.59
N LEU A 56 6.61 2.32 6.55
CA LEU A 56 6.89 1.23 7.50
C LEU A 56 6.66 -0.14 6.86
N ARG A 57 7.56 -1.06 7.17
CA ARG A 57 7.41 -2.47 6.80
C ARG A 57 6.23 -3.11 7.53
N GLY A 58 5.77 -4.24 7.02
CA GLY A 58 4.71 -5.00 7.68
C GLY A 58 5.20 -5.63 8.98
N MET A 59 4.39 -5.49 10.02
CA MET A 59 4.67 -6.04 11.35
C MET A 59 3.41 -6.65 11.92
N SER A 60 3.59 -7.72 12.70
CA SER A 60 2.50 -8.36 13.43
C SER A 60 2.83 -8.38 14.91
N PHE A 61 1.87 -7.94 15.73
CA PHE A 61 2.02 -7.92 17.19
C PHE A 61 0.68 -8.21 17.84
N GLU A 62 0.63 -9.24 18.66
CA GLU A 62 -0.57 -9.64 19.43
C GLU A 62 -1.83 -9.76 18.55
N GLY A 63 -1.67 -10.37 17.37
CA GLY A 63 -2.80 -10.58 16.46
C GLY A 63 -3.17 -9.38 15.58
N SER A 64 -2.49 -8.25 15.76
CA SER A 64 -2.69 -7.05 14.93
C SER A 64 -1.59 -6.94 13.89
N VAL A 65 -1.96 -6.47 12.69
CA VAL A 65 -1.04 -6.23 11.59
C VAL A 65 -0.99 -4.74 11.30
N THR A 66 0.22 -4.20 11.19
CA THR A 66 0.45 -2.79 10.87
C THR A 66 1.51 -2.67 9.77
N GLY A 67 1.66 -1.45 9.23
CA GLY A 67 2.64 -1.18 8.19
C GLY A 67 2.15 -1.59 6.81
N ALA A 68 3.00 -2.28 6.06
CA ALA A 68 2.72 -2.67 4.68
C ALA A 68 2.40 -4.16 4.58
N TYR A 69 1.26 -4.49 3.98
CA TYR A 69 0.85 -5.89 3.83
C TYR A 69 -0.09 -6.08 2.64
N LEU A 70 -0.18 -7.33 2.21
CA LEU A 70 -1.14 -7.78 1.21
C LEU A 70 -2.23 -8.62 1.87
N LEU A 71 -3.47 -8.35 1.54
CA LEU A 71 -4.60 -9.21 1.91
C LEU A 71 -5.02 -10.00 0.68
N MET A 72 -5.05 -11.31 0.81
CA MET A 72 -5.63 -12.20 -0.20
C MET A 72 -7.08 -12.46 0.20
N ILE A 73 -8.02 -12.04 -0.64
CA ILE A 73 -9.45 -12.06 -0.33
C ILE A 73 -10.16 -12.95 -1.34
N GLN A 74 -10.99 -13.85 -0.85
CA GLN A 74 -11.82 -14.73 -1.67
C GLN A 74 -13.26 -14.72 -1.13
N GLU A 75 -14.21 -14.46 -2.04
CA GLU A 75 -15.63 -14.39 -1.69
C GLU A 75 -15.88 -13.48 -0.49
N SER A 76 -15.26 -12.30 -0.52
CA SER A 76 -15.38 -11.25 0.50
C SER A 76 -14.80 -11.61 1.87
N GLN A 77 -13.96 -12.66 1.94
CA GLN A 77 -13.32 -13.10 3.18
C GLN A 77 -11.81 -13.11 3.04
N ILE A 78 -11.11 -12.64 4.07
CA ILE A 78 -9.66 -12.65 4.10
C ILE A 78 -9.18 -14.07 4.27
N GLN A 79 -8.43 -14.58 3.28
CA GLN A 79 -7.86 -15.91 3.28
C GLN A 79 -6.43 -15.91 3.82
N ARG A 80 -5.70 -14.84 3.59
CA ARG A 80 -4.30 -14.76 3.95
C ARG A 80 -3.85 -13.30 4.08
N ILE A 81 -2.99 -13.04 5.05
CA ILE A 81 -2.32 -11.76 5.24
C ILE A 81 -0.82 -12.00 5.05
N ILE A 82 -0.20 -11.27 4.13
CA ILE A 82 1.22 -11.43 3.82
C ILE A 82 1.93 -10.12 4.15
N LEU A 83 2.88 -10.16 5.09
CA LEU A 83 3.66 -8.99 5.44
C LEU A 83 4.68 -8.67 4.37
N LEU A 84 4.85 -7.38 4.09
CA LEU A 84 5.88 -6.89 3.19
C LEU A 84 7.08 -6.44 4.03
N THR A 85 8.28 -6.87 3.65
CA THR A 85 9.47 -6.73 4.50
C THR A 85 10.50 -5.77 3.99
N SER A 86 10.52 -5.51 2.67
CA SER A 86 11.44 -4.55 2.07
C SER A 86 10.91 -4.10 0.72
N GLY A 87 11.51 -3.05 0.18
CA GLY A 87 11.19 -2.56 -1.14
C GLY A 87 11.06 -1.06 -1.24
N THR A 88 10.56 -0.62 -2.39
CA THR A 88 10.42 0.79 -2.73
C THR A 88 9.08 1.08 -3.38
N MET A 89 8.67 2.33 -3.28
CA MET A 89 7.52 2.87 -3.99
C MET A 89 7.95 4.16 -4.67
N ALA A 90 7.87 4.20 -6.01
CA ALA A 90 8.11 5.43 -6.75
C ALA A 90 6.78 6.15 -6.96
N VAL A 91 6.75 7.44 -6.66
CA VAL A 91 5.58 8.30 -6.80
C VAL A 91 5.86 9.36 -7.86
N ASP A 92 4.97 9.49 -8.82
CA ASP A 92 5.03 10.53 -9.83
C ASP A 92 3.62 10.97 -10.22
N TYR A 93 3.51 12.01 -11.00
CA TYR A 93 2.21 12.56 -11.41
C TYR A 93 2.23 12.89 -12.89
N VAL A 94 1.11 12.60 -13.56
CA VAL A 94 0.82 13.07 -14.92
C VAL A 94 -0.54 13.75 -14.87
N GLU A 95 -0.55 15.05 -15.00
CA GLU A 95 -1.74 15.88 -14.84
C GLU A 95 -2.32 15.67 -13.43
N GLU A 96 -3.56 15.19 -13.32
CA GLU A 96 -4.20 14.92 -12.02
C GLU A 96 -4.05 13.49 -11.55
N ASP A 97 -3.47 12.63 -12.38
CA ASP A 97 -3.29 11.22 -12.03
C ASP A 97 -1.98 11.00 -11.29
N VAL A 98 -2.02 10.12 -10.29
CA VAL A 98 -0.83 9.64 -9.61
C VAL A 98 -0.34 8.37 -10.28
N ILE A 99 0.97 8.25 -10.39
CA ILE A 99 1.62 7.02 -10.84
C ILE A 99 2.37 6.44 -9.64
N LEU A 100 1.98 5.25 -9.22
CA LEU A 100 2.64 4.53 -8.14
C LEU A 100 3.28 3.27 -8.70
N ASP A 101 4.57 3.12 -8.52
CA ASP A 101 5.30 1.94 -8.96
C ASP A 101 5.94 1.26 -7.75
N PHE A 102 5.48 0.05 -7.46
CA PHE A 102 5.89 -0.71 -6.29
C PHE A 102 6.83 -1.85 -6.67
N ASN A 103 7.99 -1.91 -6.02
CA ASN A 103 8.88 -3.05 -6.05
C ASN A 103 9.04 -3.53 -4.62
N LEU A 104 8.31 -4.56 -4.25
CA LEU A 104 8.18 -5.00 -2.86
C LEU A 104 8.61 -6.46 -2.72
N TYR A 105 9.06 -6.82 -1.53
CA TYR A 105 9.43 -8.18 -1.20
C TYR A 105 8.57 -8.69 -0.04
N LEU A 106 8.03 -9.88 -0.21
CA LEU A 106 7.26 -10.57 0.81
C LEU A 106 8.20 -11.21 1.85
N ALA A 107 7.63 -11.63 2.96
CA ALA A 107 8.41 -12.26 4.03
C ALA A 107 9.16 -13.53 3.57
N ASP A 108 8.69 -14.21 2.52
CA ASP A 108 9.33 -15.39 1.94
C ASP A 108 10.34 -15.05 0.83
N SER A 109 10.70 -13.78 0.68
CA SER A 109 11.59 -13.25 -0.37
C SER A 109 10.99 -13.23 -1.77
N THR A 110 9.70 -13.51 -1.93
CA THR A 110 8.99 -13.37 -3.20
C THR A 110 8.91 -11.90 -3.58
N HIS A 111 9.22 -11.59 -4.83
CA HIS A 111 9.12 -10.22 -5.36
C HIS A 111 7.71 -9.93 -5.84
N TYR A 112 7.18 -8.78 -5.43
CA TYR A 112 5.88 -8.27 -5.87
C TYR A 112 6.08 -6.93 -6.57
N HIS A 113 5.68 -6.86 -7.82
CA HIS A 113 5.75 -5.64 -8.62
C HIS A 113 4.35 -5.23 -9.05
N CYS A 114 4.00 -3.98 -8.83
CA CYS A 114 2.68 -3.45 -9.16
C CYS A 114 2.82 -1.99 -9.58
N THR A 115 2.05 -1.58 -10.58
CA THR A 115 1.97 -0.20 -11.01
C THR A 115 0.50 0.24 -10.99
N TYR A 116 0.23 1.38 -10.36
CA TYR A 116 -1.07 2.02 -10.38
C TYR A 116 -0.98 3.37 -11.08
N ILE A 117 -1.88 3.62 -12.01
CA ILE A 117 -2.01 4.93 -12.68
C ILE A 117 -3.48 5.32 -12.62
N GLY A 118 -3.78 6.45 -12.04
CA GLY A 118 -5.14 6.92 -11.95
C GLY A 118 -5.35 8.00 -10.89
N PRO A 119 -6.61 8.37 -10.62
CA PRO A 119 -6.91 9.36 -9.60
C PRO A 119 -6.62 8.85 -8.20
N ALA A 120 -6.30 9.77 -7.30
CA ALA A 120 -6.13 9.47 -5.89
C ALA A 120 -7.19 10.18 -5.07
N THR A 121 -7.75 9.47 -4.09
CA THR A 121 -8.65 10.06 -3.10
C THR A 121 -7.87 10.23 -1.80
N TYR A 122 -7.75 11.46 -1.34
CA TYR A 122 -7.06 11.78 -0.08
C TYR A 122 -8.08 11.88 1.05
N ARG A 123 -7.76 11.22 2.14
CA ARG A 123 -8.64 11.17 3.31
C ARG A 123 -7.94 11.73 4.53
#